data_0d919b4e3b6fc39714051449d96526c4
#
_entry.id   0d919b4e3b6fc39714051449d96526c4
#
_cell.length_a   1.000
_cell.length_b   1.000
_cell.length_c   1.000
_cell.angle_alpha   90.00
_cell.angle_beta   90.00
_cell.angle_gamma   90.00
#
_symmetry.space_group_name_H-M   'P 1'
#
loop_
_entity.id
_entity.type
_entity.pdbx_description
1 polymer ?
#
loop_
_entity_poly.entity_id
_entity_poly.type
_entity_poly.pdbx_seq_one_letter_code
_entity_poly.pdbx_strand_id
1 'polypeptide(L)'
;MSQKLLLLILDGWGYGVQDSKNAIHVANTPFIDKLSKTKLSSKLLTHGAYVGLPDNQMGNSEVGHLNIGSGRVLFQDLQRINNDCQKGNLVRNKKLLECINYCNNNDKSLHLIGLVSDGGIHSHQKHLYEICRIAAQKKVKNVFIHAFTDGRDTDPKSAIKHISDLEKNCYGSNIASVCGRYYAMDRDQRWERTKLAYDLLTKGVGTKSKNLIEAIKNSYEENITDEFIKPIVKVDSNNNPICNIKADDAVICFNFRTDRCRQITQVLTQVDKVDLGMKKLKLEYNTMTTYDESFNNVSVLYDKEVLNNTLGEIISKNNLTQTRIAETEKYPHVTFFFSGGREKKFDGEKRILVQSPKVKTYDLKPEMSAFEVCEKTITELEKNTSNFICVNLANPDMVGHTGVFKSIIKAVETVDICTGKIVNCAQKNNYTVLVIACLLYTSPSPRDRG
;
A
#
# COMPACT_ATOMS: atom_id res chain seq x y z
N MET A 1 -33.24 -16.22 20.46
CA MET A 1 -32.37 -16.96 19.48
C MET A 1 -31.38 -15.97 18.94
N SER A 2 -30.08 -16.30 18.95
CA SER A 2 -29.06 -15.43 18.32
C SER A 2 -29.30 -15.41 16.81
N GLN A 3 -29.36 -14.22 16.22
CA GLN A 3 -29.46 -14.09 14.76
C GLN A 3 -28.19 -14.67 14.11
N LYS A 4 -28.37 -15.54 13.12
CA LYS A 4 -27.24 -16.10 12.35
C LYS A 4 -27.08 -15.33 11.05
N LEU A 5 -25.85 -15.13 10.61
CA LEU A 5 -25.52 -14.35 9.42
C LEU A 5 -24.62 -15.11 8.46
N LEU A 6 -25.00 -15.15 7.21
CA LEU A 6 -24.15 -15.53 6.08
C LEU A 6 -23.75 -14.25 5.33
N LEU A 7 -22.43 -14.03 5.22
CA LEU A 7 -21.82 -13.04 4.34
C LEU A 7 -21.26 -13.79 3.11
N LEU A 8 -21.86 -13.56 1.96
CA LEU A 8 -21.43 -14.13 0.68
C LEU A 8 -20.80 -13.05 -0.18
N ILE A 9 -19.51 -13.17 -0.44
CA ILE A 9 -18.73 -12.22 -1.23
C ILE A 9 -18.56 -12.75 -2.65
N LEU A 10 -19.10 -12.02 -3.62
CA LEU A 10 -18.93 -12.30 -5.05
C LEU A 10 -17.76 -11.45 -5.56
N ASP A 11 -16.57 -12.05 -5.57
CA ASP A 11 -15.35 -11.31 -5.93
C ASP A 11 -15.30 -10.99 -7.42
N GLY A 12 -15.03 -9.74 -7.78
CA GLY A 12 -15.08 -9.28 -9.16
C GLY A 12 -16.47 -8.96 -9.71
N TRP A 13 -17.55 -9.16 -8.93
CA TRP A 13 -18.90 -8.76 -9.33
C TRP A 13 -19.11 -7.26 -9.14
N GLY A 14 -19.88 -6.62 -10.06
CA GLY A 14 -20.19 -5.20 -9.89
C GLY A 14 -21.14 -4.64 -10.94
N TYR A 15 -21.45 -3.35 -10.79
CA TYR A 15 -22.27 -2.61 -11.74
C TYR A 15 -21.37 -1.84 -12.72
N GLY A 16 -21.58 -2.03 -14.02
CA GLY A 16 -20.86 -1.35 -15.08
C GLY A 16 -21.77 -0.85 -16.18
N VAL A 17 -21.18 -0.41 -17.29
CA VAL A 17 -21.93 -0.05 -18.48
C VAL A 17 -22.68 -1.28 -18.99
N GLN A 18 -23.96 -1.09 -19.30
CA GLN A 18 -24.83 -2.19 -19.79
C GLN A 18 -24.69 -2.32 -21.30
N ASP A 19 -23.58 -2.87 -21.76
CA ASP A 19 -23.30 -3.11 -23.17
C ASP A 19 -22.75 -4.52 -23.43
N SER A 20 -22.52 -4.83 -24.70
CA SER A 20 -21.98 -6.14 -25.11
C SER A 20 -20.55 -6.42 -24.69
N LYS A 21 -19.84 -5.44 -24.12
CA LYS A 21 -18.46 -5.59 -23.61
C LYS A 21 -18.43 -5.92 -22.12
N ASN A 22 -19.55 -5.78 -21.42
CA ASN A 22 -19.66 -6.13 -20.01
C ASN A 22 -20.13 -7.58 -19.84
N ALA A 23 -19.23 -8.46 -19.45
CA ALA A 23 -19.52 -9.89 -19.30
C ALA A 23 -20.62 -10.17 -18.26
N ILE A 24 -20.73 -9.38 -17.19
CA ILE A 24 -21.79 -9.51 -16.18
C ILE A 24 -23.15 -9.16 -16.78
N HIS A 25 -23.21 -8.14 -17.66
CA HIS A 25 -24.43 -7.74 -18.34
C HIS A 25 -24.87 -8.79 -19.38
N VAL A 26 -23.92 -9.42 -20.06
CA VAL A 26 -24.19 -10.42 -21.13
C VAL A 26 -24.51 -11.80 -20.57
N ALA A 27 -23.98 -12.15 -19.39
CA ALA A 27 -24.18 -13.44 -18.74
C ALA A 27 -25.64 -13.65 -18.32
N ASN A 28 -26.09 -14.91 -18.35
CA ASN A 28 -27.40 -15.29 -17.84
C ASN A 28 -27.37 -15.49 -16.32
N THR A 29 -27.86 -14.50 -15.56
CA THR A 29 -27.77 -14.45 -14.08
C THR A 29 -29.15 -14.33 -13.42
N PRO A 30 -30.08 -15.27 -13.68
CA PRO A 30 -31.48 -15.12 -13.29
C PRO A 30 -31.69 -15.01 -11.77
N PHE A 31 -30.83 -15.64 -10.96
CA PHE A 31 -30.97 -15.59 -9.50
C PHE A 31 -30.57 -14.22 -8.95
N ILE A 32 -29.40 -13.70 -9.29
CA ILE A 32 -28.93 -12.40 -8.82
C ILE A 32 -29.77 -11.27 -9.39
N ASP A 33 -30.23 -11.37 -10.64
CA ASP A 33 -31.16 -10.41 -11.25
C ASP A 33 -32.47 -10.33 -10.50
N LYS A 34 -33.03 -11.47 -10.11
CA LYS A 34 -34.23 -11.52 -9.26
C LYS A 34 -33.93 -10.95 -7.88
N LEU A 35 -32.80 -11.34 -7.26
CA LEU A 35 -32.41 -10.89 -5.93
C LEU A 35 -32.30 -9.37 -5.86
N SER A 36 -31.62 -8.76 -6.84
CA SER A 36 -31.41 -7.32 -6.93
C SER A 36 -32.71 -6.50 -7.07
N LYS A 37 -33.70 -7.08 -7.73
CA LYS A 37 -35.03 -6.46 -7.95
C LYS A 37 -35.99 -6.65 -6.78
N THR A 38 -35.84 -7.73 -6.00
CA THR A 38 -36.84 -8.12 -4.99
C THR A 38 -36.38 -7.92 -3.55
N LYS A 39 -35.11 -7.67 -3.31
CA LYS A 39 -34.53 -7.49 -1.99
C LYS A 39 -33.93 -6.10 -1.83
N LEU A 40 -33.71 -5.70 -0.57
CA LEU A 40 -33.01 -4.45 -0.28
C LEU A 40 -31.62 -4.50 -0.86
N SER A 41 -31.25 -3.49 -1.63
CA SER A 41 -29.94 -3.37 -2.26
C SER A 41 -29.42 -1.94 -2.22
N SER A 42 -28.10 -1.80 -2.17
CA SER A 42 -27.42 -0.51 -2.25
C SER A 42 -26.12 -0.67 -3.06
N LYS A 43 -25.62 0.45 -3.58
CA LYS A 43 -24.35 0.49 -4.29
C LYS A 43 -23.25 0.95 -3.33
N LEU A 44 -22.11 0.28 -3.40
CA LEU A 44 -20.88 0.67 -2.70
C LEU A 44 -19.85 1.15 -3.72
N LEU A 45 -19.12 2.20 -3.38
CA LEU A 45 -17.97 2.65 -4.15
C LEU A 45 -16.73 1.88 -3.67
N THR A 46 -15.99 1.28 -4.60
CA THR A 46 -14.90 0.35 -4.30
C THR A 46 -13.54 0.85 -4.79
N HIS A 47 -13.37 2.18 -4.94
CA HIS A 47 -12.16 2.82 -5.45
C HIS A 47 -11.81 4.09 -4.64
N GLY A 48 -10.58 4.55 -4.79
CA GLY A 48 -10.12 5.83 -4.24
C GLY A 48 -10.37 5.98 -2.74
N ALA A 49 -10.63 7.19 -2.30
CA ALA A 49 -10.81 7.54 -0.89
C ALA A 49 -11.96 6.78 -0.20
N TYR A 50 -12.94 6.29 -0.96
CA TYR A 50 -14.06 5.50 -0.41
C TYR A 50 -13.63 4.17 0.22
N VAL A 51 -12.48 3.66 -0.19
CA VAL A 51 -11.89 2.42 0.35
C VAL A 51 -10.50 2.64 0.96
N GLY A 52 -10.09 3.89 1.18
CA GLY A 52 -8.82 4.24 1.81
C GLY A 52 -7.62 4.26 0.87
N LEU A 53 -7.86 4.28 -0.44
CA LEU A 53 -6.85 4.42 -1.49
C LEU A 53 -6.76 5.87 -1.97
N PRO A 54 -5.66 6.26 -2.65
CA PRO A 54 -5.59 7.53 -3.36
C PRO A 54 -6.73 7.72 -4.35
N ASP A 55 -7.13 8.97 -4.61
CA ASP A 55 -8.14 9.30 -5.62
C ASP A 55 -7.73 8.71 -6.98
N ASN A 56 -8.74 8.21 -7.73
CA ASN A 56 -8.57 7.53 -9.02
C ASN A 56 -7.82 6.18 -8.99
N GLN A 57 -7.39 5.69 -7.83
CA GLN A 57 -6.85 4.34 -7.73
C GLN A 57 -8.00 3.32 -7.64
N MET A 58 -7.95 2.31 -8.52
CA MET A 58 -8.89 1.20 -8.50
C MET A 58 -8.72 0.36 -7.22
N GLY A 59 -9.83 -0.11 -6.66
CA GLY A 59 -9.82 -1.03 -5.52
C GLY A 59 -9.21 -2.38 -5.87
N ASN A 60 -8.96 -3.17 -4.83
CA ASN A 60 -8.50 -4.56 -4.95
C ASN A 60 -9.15 -5.42 -3.86
N SER A 61 -9.09 -6.75 -4.04
CA SER A 61 -9.72 -7.69 -3.10
C SER A 61 -9.17 -7.58 -1.68
N GLU A 62 -7.86 -7.31 -1.52
CA GLU A 62 -7.21 -7.17 -0.22
C GLU A 62 -7.83 -6.03 0.59
N VAL A 63 -7.88 -4.83 -0.01
CA VAL A 63 -8.46 -3.64 0.60
C VAL A 63 -9.96 -3.82 0.86
N GLY A 64 -10.69 -4.42 -0.08
CA GLY A 64 -12.12 -4.69 0.07
C GLY A 64 -12.42 -5.59 1.26
N HIS A 65 -11.73 -6.73 1.38
CA HIS A 65 -11.90 -7.67 2.50
C HIS A 65 -11.43 -7.08 3.83
N LEU A 66 -10.35 -6.30 3.81
CA LEU A 66 -9.83 -5.60 4.98
C LEU A 66 -10.86 -4.60 5.52
N ASN A 67 -11.47 -3.80 4.66
CA ASN A 67 -12.51 -2.83 5.04
C ASN A 67 -13.79 -3.51 5.55
N ILE A 68 -14.25 -4.57 4.87
CA ILE A 68 -15.42 -5.34 5.31
C ILE A 68 -15.17 -5.96 6.68
N GLY A 69 -14.02 -6.61 6.88
CA GLY A 69 -13.66 -7.27 8.12
C GLY A 69 -13.38 -6.32 9.28
N SER A 70 -12.90 -5.11 9.00
CA SER A 70 -12.67 -4.08 10.02
C SER A 70 -13.90 -3.24 10.35
N GLY A 71 -14.95 -3.28 9.48
CA GLY A 71 -16.16 -2.48 9.62
C GLY A 71 -15.92 -0.98 9.45
N ARG A 72 -14.81 -0.58 8.86
CA ARG A 72 -14.43 0.82 8.61
C ARG A 72 -13.47 0.94 7.43
N VAL A 73 -13.41 2.12 6.84
CA VAL A 73 -12.43 2.44 5.80
C VAL A 73 -11.04 2.58 6.42
N LEU A 74 -10.10 1.77 5.94
CA LEU A 74 -8.70 1.79 6.37
C LEU A 74 -7.86 2.48 5.32
N PHE A 75 -7.32 3.63 5.69
CA PHE A 75 -6.47 4.39 4.79
C PHE A 75 -5.10 3.73 4.65
N GLN A 76 -4.67 3.49 3.39
CA GLN A 76 -3.31 3.10 3.09
C GLN A 76 -2.34 4.22 3.51
N ASP A 77 -1.07 3.89 3.75
CA ASP A 77 -0.07 4.83 4.28
C ASP A 77 -0.02 6.14 3.49
N LEU A 78 0.00 6.09 2.16
CA LEU A 78 -0.04 7.30 1.33
C LEU A 78 -1.25 8.18 1.65
N GLN A 79 -2.44 7.59 1.69
CA GLN A 79 -3.68 8.36 1.92
C GLN A 79 -3.80 8.84 3.37
N ARG A 80 -3.31 8.05 4.33
CA ARG A 80 -3.24 8.41 5.75
C ARG A 80 -2.35 9.64 5.95
N ILE A 81 -1.15 9.63 5.35
CA ILE A 81 -0.22 10.75 5.42
C ILE A 81 -0.75 11.97 4.66
N ASN A 82 -1.33 11.76 3.46
CA ASN A 82 -1.98 12.83 2.69
C ASN A 82 -3.06 13.54 3.51
N ASN A 83 -3.93 12.77 4.17
CA ASN A 83 -5.00 13.31 5.01
C ASN A 83 -4.44 14.14 6.18
N ASP A 84 -3.37 13.67 6.81
CA ASP A 84 -2.73 14.39 7.91
C ASP A 84 -2.05 15.68 7.44
N CYS A 85 -1.41 15.65 6.28
CA CYS A 85 -0.84 16.86 5.66
C CYS A 85 -1.94 17.87 5.30
N GLN A 86 -3.03 17.44 4.65
CA GLN A 86 -4.14 18.32 4.25
C GLN A 86 -4.89 18.91 5.43
N LYS A 87 -5.11 18.12 6.49
CA LYS A 87 -5.80 18.56 7.70
C LYS A 87 -4.89 19.29 8.69
N GLY A 88 -3.61 19.41 8.39
CA GLY A 88 -2.62 20.00 9.28
C GLY A 88 -2.36 19.18 10.56
N ASN A 89 -2.65 17.89 10.56
CA ASN A 89 -2.45 17.02 11.73
C ASN A 89 -1.00 16.58 11.91
N LEU A 90 -0.19 16.55 10.84
CA LEU A 90 1.21 16.14 10.91
C LEU A 90 2.01 16.99 11.94
N VAL A 91 1.63 18.25 12.14
CA VAL A 91 2.23 19.12 13.17
C VAL A 91 2.03 18.61 14.61
N ARG A 92 1.10 17.67 14.82
CA ARG A 92 0.83 17.03 16.12
C ARG A 92 1.43 15.65 16.25
N ASN A 93 2.11 15.16 15.21
CA ASN A 93 2.76 13.84 15.24
C ASN A 93 3.86 13.84 16.31
N LYS A 94 3.71 12.97 17.31
CA LYS A 94 4.59 12.94 18.49
C LYS A 94 6.05 12.68 18.11
N LYS A 95 6.30 11.72 17.21
CA LYS A 95 7.66 11.33 16.80
C LYS A 95 8.34 12.43 16.00
N LEU A 96 7.61 13.09 15.10
CA LEU A 96 8.11 14.26 14.39
C LEU A 96 8.48 15.39 15.37
N LEU A 97 7.63 15.64 16.37
CA LEU A 97 7.90 16.67 17.39
C LEU A 97 9.08 16.29 18.30
N GLU A 98 9.22 15.01 18.67
CA GLU A 98 10.38 14.51 19.44
C GLU A 98 11.68 14.76 18.66
N CYS A 99 11.72 14.40 17.37
CA CYS A 99 12.86 14.63 16.48
C CYS A 99 13.21 16.13 16.34
N ILE A 100 12.21 16.99 16.12
CA ILE A 100 12.39 18.45 16.01
C ILE A 100 12.90 19.04 17.33
N ASN A 101 12.33 18.64 18.46
CA ASN A 101 12.76 19.09 19.78
C ASN A 101 14.18 18.62 20.08
N TYR A 102 14.56 17.42 19.66
CA TYR A 102 15.94 16.94 19.77
C TYR A 102 16.91 17.86 19.04
N CYS A 103 16.60 18.25 17.79
CA CYS A 103 17.42 19.19 17.03
C CYS A 103 17.60 20.53 17.77
N ASN A 104 16.50 21.11 18.25
CA ASN A 104 16.51 22.42 18.91
C ASN A 104 17.24 22.39 20.26
N ASN A 105 17.04 21.35 21.07
CA ASN A 105 17.62 21.23 22.39
C ASN A 105 19.14 20.93 22.37
N ASN A 106 19.62 20.27 21.29
CA ASN A 106 21.00 19.82 21.19
C ASN A 106 21.79 20.59 20.10
N ASP A 107 21.21 21.65 19.49
CA ASP A 107 21.81 22.44 18.38
C ASP A 107 22.28 21.50 17.22
N LYS A 108 21.46 20.51 16.86
CA LYS A 108 21.75 19.51 15.82
C LYS A 108 21.04 19.82 14.53
N SER A 109 21.62 19.35 13.42
CA SER A 109 21.00 19.48 12.10
C SER A 109 19.92 18.43 11.90
N LEU A 110 18.88 18.82 11.14
CA LEU A 110 17.85 17.91 10.63
C LEU A 110 18.13 17.61 9.16
N HIS A 111 18.28 16.34 8.83
CA HIS A 111 18.45 15.85 7.47
C HIS A 111 17.18 15.15 7.00
N LEU A 112 16.65 15.55 5.85
CA LEU A 112 15.50 14.95 5.20
C LEU A 112 15.98 14.18 3.97
N ILE A 113 15.85 12.85 3.97
CA ILE A 113 16.31 11.99 2.89
C ILE A 113 15.13 11.24 2.26
N GLY A 114 15.09 11.09 0.95
CA GLY A 114 14.07 10.31 0.27
C GLY A 114 13.79 10.74 -1.16
N LEU A 115 12.85 10.05 -1.78
CA LEU A 115 12.47 10.22 -3.18
C LEU A 115 11.61 11.48 -3.36
N VAL A 116 12.07 12.40 -4.20
CA VAL A 116 11.38 13.65 -4.50
C VAL A 116 10.68 13.55 -5.84
N SER A 117 9.40 13.21 -5.80
CA SER A 117 8.51 13.17 -6.96
C SER A 117 7.03 13.23 -6.52
N ASP A 118 6.13 13.32 -7.48
CA ASP A 118 4.68 13.24 -7.32
C ASP A 118 4.10 11.86 -7.65
N GLY A 119 4.94 10.86 -7.93
CA GLY A 119 4.52 9.52 -8.36
C GLY A 119 3.72 8.73 -7.31
N GLY A 120 3.91 9.01 -6.02
CA GLY A 120 3.08 8.44 -4.95
C GLY A 120 3.24 6.94 -4.70
N ILE A 121 4.31 6.31 -5.20
CA ILE A 121 4.56 4.87 -5.01
C ILE A 121 5.44 4.61 -3.78
N HIS A 122 6.51 5.39 -3.60
CA HIS A 122 7.46 5.24 -2.49
C HIS A 122 7.39 6.39 -1.51
N SER A 123 7.12 7.58 -2.01
CA SER A 123 7.02 8.85 -1.30
C SER A 123 6.09 9.79 -2.06
N HIS A 124 5.84 10.95 -1.48
CA HIS A 124 5.22 12.06 -2.20
C HIS A 124 5.84 13.37 -1.75
N GLN A 125 6.30 14.22 -2.69
CA GLN A 125 7.01 15.47 -2.37
C GLN A 125 6.22 16.43 -1.48
N LYS A 126 4.89 16.40 -1.49
CA LYS A 126 4.06 17.21 -0.58
C LYS A 126 4.26 16.84 0.90
N HIS A 127 4.59 15.57 1.21
CA HIS A 127 4.92 15.17 2.58
C HIS A 127 6.21 15.85 3.06
N LEU A 128 7.24 15.90 2.18
CA LEU A 128 8.48 16.60 2.44
C LEU A 128 8.22 18.11 2.66
N TYR A 129 7.40 18.74 1.81
CA TYR A 129 7.05 20.15 1.96
C TYR A 129 6.43 20.44 3.32
N GLU A 130 5.53 19.57 3.76
CA GLU A 130 4.86 19.72 5.05
C GLU A 130 5.85 19.55 6.23
N ILE A 131 6.79 18.60 6.14
CA ILE A 131 7.86 18.43 7.14
C ILE A 131 8.74 19.69 7.18
N CYS A 132 9.15 20.23 6.03
CA CYS A 132 9.92 21.48 5.95
C CYS A 132 9.16 22.66 6.59
N ARG A 133 7.85 22.79 6.27
CA ARG A 133 6.98 23.83 6.83
C ARG A 133 6.93 23.74 8.37
N ILE A 134 6.75 22.53 8.91
CA ILE A 134 6.69 22.30 10.36
C ILE A 134 8.06 22.60 11.00
N ALA A 135 9.17 22.16 10.40
CA ALA A 135 10.51 22.44 10.89
C ALA A 135 10.77 23.95 10.96
N ALA A 136 10.39 24.72 9.93
CA ALA A 136 10.47 26.16 9.91
C ALA A 136 9.61 26.82 10.99
N GLN A 137 8.34 26.40 11.15
CA GLN A 137 7.45 26.87 12.21
C GLN A 137 8.00 26.61 13.61
N LYS A 138 8.68 25.49 13.80
CA LYS A 138 9.32 25.10 15.07
C LYS A 138 10.73 25.65 15.19
N LYS A 139 11.17 26.50 14.25
CA LYS A 139 12.45 27.22 14.25
C LYS A 139 13.68 26.31 14.32
N VAL A 140 13.63 25.15 13.64
CA VAL A 140 14.83 24.31 13.49
C VAL A 140 15.88 25.12 12.69
N LYS A 141 17.06 25.28 13.25
CA LYS A 141 18.09 26.19 12.73
C LYS A 141 18.69 25.72 11.41
N ASN A 142 18.99 24.43 11.32
CA ASN A 142 19.68 23.83 10.19
C ASN A 142 18.85 22.65 9.66
N VAL A 143 18.21 22.81 8.50
CA VAL A 143 17.46 21.76 7.83
C VAL A 143 18.03 21.56 6.44
N PHE A 144 18.46 20.31 6.15
CA PHE A 144 19.08 19.92 4.91
C PHE A 144 18.29 18.82 4.23
N ILE A 145 18.13 18.91 2.91
CA ILE A 145 17.39 17.94 2.09
C ILE A 145 18.38 17.22 1.17
N HIS A 146 18.34 15.89 1.20
CA HIS A 146 19.07 15.03 0.29
C HIS A 146 18.06 14.36 -0.62
N ALA A 147 17.85 14.92 -1.79
CA ALA A 147 16.81 14.50 -2.72
C ALA A 147 17.25 13.30 -3.56
N PHE A 148 16.42 12.22 -3.56
CA PHE A 148 16.59 11.15 -4.52
C PHE A 148 15.68 11.41 -5.72
N THR A 149 16.20 11.28 -6.95
CA THR A 149 15.43 11.50 -8.18
C THR A 149 14.78 10.21 -8.67
N ASP A 150 13.62 10.32 -9.30
CA ASP A 150 12.73 9.19 -9.63
C ASP A 150 12.99 8.64 -11.05
N GLY A 151 12.28 9.10 -12.05
CA GLY A 151 12.41 8.67 -13.44
C GLY A 151 11.94 7.24 -13.73
N ARG A 152 11.28 6.58 -12.77
CA ARG A 152 10.71 5.24 -12.89
C ARG A 152 9.22 5.20 -12.62
N ASP A 153 8.78 5.90 -11.57
CA ASP A 153 7.36 6.06 -11.22
C ASP A 153 6.82 7.39 -11.76
N THR A 154 7.68 8.21 -12.36
CA THR A 154 7.41 9.46 -13.06
C THR A 154 8.20 9.52 -14.37
N ASP A 155 7.98 10.55 -15.19
CA ASP A 155 8.73 10.76 -16.44
C ASP A 155 10.23 10.74 -16.21
N PRO A 156 11.03 10.06 -17.07
CA PRO A 156 12.47 9.88 -16.91
C PRO A 156 13.29 11.19 -16.85
N LYS A 157 12.73 12.32 -17.24
CA LYS A 157 13.39 13.64 -17.22
C LYS A 157 12.55 14.70 -16.50
N SER A 158 11.93 14.32 -15.38
CA SER A 158 11.06 15.19 -14.56
C SER A 158 11.77 15.82 -13.35
N ALA A 159 12.99 15.40 -13.01
CA ALA A 159 13.68 15.85 -11.79
C ALA A 159 13.88 17.38 -11.74
N ILE A 160 14.13 18.03 -12.87
CA ILE A 160 14.24 19.49 -12.91
C ILE A 160 12.96 20.16 -12.39
N LYS A 161 11.78 19.68 -12.80
CA LYS A 161 10.49 20.16 -12.32
C LYS A 161 10.38 19.94 -10.81
N HIS A 162 10.64 18.73 -10.35
CA HIS A 162 10.46 18.37 -8.94
C HIS A 162 11.44 19.11 -8.02
N ILE A 163 12.70 19.29 -8.41
CA ILE A 163 13.68 20.06 -7.65
C ILE A 163 13.36 21.54 -7.66
N SER A 164 12.91 22.11 -8.80
CA SER A 164 12.48 23.50 -8.86
C SER A 164 11.24 23.76 -7.98
N ASP A 165 10.30 22.82 -7.95
CA ASP A 165 9.13 22.91 -7.08
C ASP A 165 9.52 22.76 -5.60
N LEU A 166 10.50 21.90 -5.29
CA LEU A 166 11.07 21.78 -3.94
C LEU A 166 11.72 23.07 -3.49
N GLU A 167 12.51 23.73 -4.32
CA GLU A 167 13.15 25.02 -3.99
C GLU A 167 12.12 26.10 -3.57
N LYS A 168 10.94 26.10 -4.21
CA LYS A 168 9.84 27.02 -3.89
C LYS A 168 9.11 26.66 -2.58
N ASN A 169 9.12 25.38 -2.20
CA ASN A 169 8.31 24.83 -1.11
C ASN A 169 9.14 24.26 0.05
N CYS A 170 10.45 24.55 0.12
CA CYS A 170 11.34 24.03 1.18
C CYS A 170 11.34 24.89 2.46
N TYR A 171 10.61 25.99 2.51
CA TYR A 171 10.45 26.84 3.69
C TYR A 171 11.77 27.24 4.38
N GLY A 172 12.78 27.56 3.59
CA GLY A 172 14.12 27.92 4.09
C GLY A 172 15.06 26.75 4.37
N SER A 173 14.63 25.51 4.15
CA SER A 173 15.52 24.35 4.17
C SER A 173 16.46 24.36 2.95
N ASN A 174 17.66 23.81 3.10
CA ASN A 174 18.66 23.79 2.04
C ASN A 174 18.71 22.44 1.34
N ILE A 175 18.59 22.40 0.02
CA ILE A 175 18.82 21.17 -0.73
C ILE A 175 20.34 20.96 -0.81
N ALA A 176 20.84 19.94 -0.11
CA ALA A 176 22.27 19.67 0.05
C ALA A 176 22.85 18.73 -1.01
N SER A 177 22.02 17.82 -1.52
CA SER A 177 22.48 16.86 -2.54
C SER A 177 21.34 16.28 -3.37
N VAL A 178 21.70 15.73 -4.53
CA VAL A 178 20.80 14.99 -5.43
C VAL A 178 21.47 13.68 -5.83
N CYS A 179 20.70 12.60 -5.89
CA CYS A 179 21.17 11.29 -6.32
C CYS A 179 20.02 10.46 -6.91
N GLY A 180 20.26 9.77 -8.04
CA GLY A 180 19.27 8.89 -8.63
C GLY A 180 18.91 7.70 -7.75
N ARG A 181 17.64 7.32 -7.78
CA ARG A 181 17.10 6.21 -6.98
C ARG A 181 17.80 4.87 -7.23
N TYR A 182 18.42 4.69 -8.40
CA TYR A 182 19.21 3.51 -8.74
C TYR A 182 20.32 3.24 -7.72
N TYR A 183 20.92 4.31 -7.18
CA TYR A 183 21.95 4.25 -6.15
C TYR A 183 21.40 4.33 -4.73
N ALA A 184 20.55 5.32 -4.48
CA ALA A 184 20.07 5.62 -3.14
C ALA A 184 18.96 4.68 -2.63
N MET A 185 18.29 3.96 -3.54
CA MET A 185 17.13 3.14 -3.24
C MET A 185 17.28 1.71 -3.78
N ASP A 186 18.48 1.18 -3.74
CA ASP A 186 18.72 -0.24 -4.04
C ASP A 186 18.06 -1.14 -2.98
N ARG A 187 17.50 -2.29 -3.44
CA ARG A 187 16.87 -3.30 -2.57
C ARG A 187 17.41 -4.71 -2.82
N ASP A 188 18.36 -4.83 -3.76
CA ASP A 188 18.85 -6.12 -4.25
C ASP A 188 20.24 -6.44 -3.66
N GLN A 189 20.61 -5.78 -2.55
CA GLN A 189 21.90 -5.93 -1.83
C GLN A 189 23.12 -5.60 -2.70
N ARG A 190 22.95 -4.72 -3.68
CA ARG A 190 24.07 -4.18 -4.47
C ARG A 190 24.72 -3.04 -3.71
N TRP A 191 25.50 -3.43 -2.72
CA TRP A 191 26.08 -2.49 -1.74
C TRP A 191 27.01 -1.45 -2.37
N GLU A 192 27.61 -1.75 -3.51
CA GLU A 192 28.41 -0.80 -4.30
C GLU A 192 27.58 0.40 -4.79
N ARG A 193 26.27 0.21 -5.06
CA ARG A 193 25.37 1.30 -5.41
C ARG A 193 24.98 2.11 -4.17
N THR A 194 24.58 1.41 -3.11
CA THR A 194 24.26 2.04 -1.83
C THR A 194 25.42 2.85 -1.28
N LYS A 195 26.67 2.38 -1.49
CA LYS A 195 27.87 3.08 -1.10
C LYS A 195 27.99 4.47 -1.73
N LEU A 196 27.64 4.64 -2.98
CA LEU A 196 27.72 5.96 -3.65
C LEU A 196 26.76 6.96 -2.97
N ALA A 197 25.55 6.52 -2.64
CA ALA A 197 24.60 7.35 -1.89
C ALA A 197 25.07 7.58 -0.44
N TYR A 198 25.61 6.56 0.23
CA TYR A 198 26.15 6.69 1.58
C TYR A 198 27.31 7.70 1.64
N ASP A 199 28.28 7.63 0.71
CA ASP A 199 29.41 8.55 0.66
C ASP A 199 28.95 9.98 0.32
N LEU A 200 27.92 10.15 -0.52
CA LEU A 200 27.30 11.44 -0.75
C LEU A 200 26.74 12.03 0.54
N LEU A 201 25.94 11.25 1.27
CA LEU A 201 25.24 11.68 2.48
C LEU A 201 26.21 12.00 3.64
N THR A 202 27.24 11.17 3.84
CA THR A 202 28.11 11.24 5.02
C THR A 202 29.44 11.93 4.79
N LYS A 203 29.93 11.97 3.54
CA LYS A 203 31.23 12.51 3.18
C LYS A 203 31.17 13.63 2.15
N GLY A 204 30.00 13.87 1.54
CA GLY A 204 29.86 14.87 0.47
C GLY A 204 30.61 14.49 -0.81
N VAL A 205 30.72 13.20 -1.08
CA VAL A 205 31.39 12.69 -2.29
C VAL A 205 30.42 12.66 -3.45
N GLY A 206 30.71 13.40 -4.50
CA GLY A 206 29.90 13.51 -5.71
C GLY A 206 30.34 14.63 -6.61
N THR A 207 29.65 14.81 -7.73
CA THR A 207 29.87 15.95 -8.63
C THR A 207 29.53 17.24 -7.88
N LYS A 208 30.49 18.13 -7.72
CA LYS A 208 30.31 19.41 -7.02
C LYS A 208 29.57 20.40 -7.90
N SER A 209 28.51 21.02 -7.37
CA SER A 209 27.77 22.07 -8.08
C SER A 209 27.23 23.13 -7.10
N LYS A 210 27.27 24.38 -7.52
CA LYS A 210 26.57 25.49 -6.85
C LYS A 210 25.09 25.54 -7.24
N ASN A 211 24.74 25.01 -8.42
CA ASN A 211 23.38 24.96 -8.98
C ASN A 211 23.00 23.53 -9.33
N LEU A 212 22.14 22.94 -8.51
CA LEU A 212 21.71 21.55 -8.68
C LEU A 212 20.89 21.33 -9.96
N ILE A 213 20.06 22.31 -10.36
CA ILE A 213 19.25 22.23 -11.59
C ILE A 213 20.16 22.18 -12.82
N GLU A 214 21.21 23.00 -12.85
CA GLU A 214 22.19 23.00 -13.94
C GLU A 214 22.92 21.66 -14.00
N ALA A 215 23.34 21.12 -12.86
CA ALA A 215 24.00 19.81 -12.81
C ALA A 215 23.09 18.65 -13.29
N ILE A 216 21.79 18.73 -13.01
CA ILE A 216 20.80 17.77 -13.55
C ILE A 216 20.67 17.93 -15.08
N LYS A 217 20.63 19.17 -15.60
CA LYS A 217 20.61 19.41 -17.05
C LYS A 217 21.83 18.79 -17.75
N ASN A 218 23.01 18.98 -17.19
CA ASN A 218 24.23 18.39 -17.74
C ASN A 218 24.16 16.85 -17.77
N SER A 219 23.54 16.23 -16.73
CA SER A 219 23.29 14.78 -16.76
C SER A 219 22.36 14.37 -17.92
N TYR A 220 21.34 15.17 -18.22
CA TYR A 220 20.44 14.89 -19.36
C TYR A 220 21.14 15.04 -20.72
N GLU A 221 22.08 15.96 -20.85
CA GLU A 221 22.91 16.13 -22.06
C GLU A 221 23.81 14.90 -22.27
N GLU A 222 24.27 14.27 -21.19
CA GLU A 222 24.98 13.00 -21.21
C GLU A 222 24.06 11.76 -21.40
N ASN A 223 22.75 11.95 -21.68
CA ASN A 223 21.72 10.91 -21.75
C ASN A 223 21.51 10.12 -20.45
N ILE A 224 21.86 10.67 -19.32
CA ILE A 224 21.60 10.10 -17.99
C ILE A 224 20.24 10.65 -17.51
N THR A 225 19.26 9.76 -17.33
CA THR A 225 17.93 10.10 -16.85
C THR A 225 17.88 10.11 -15.32
N ASP A 226 16.77 10.59 -14.76
CA ASP A 226 16.55 10.80 -13.32
C ASP A 226 16.94 9.58 -12.47
N GLU A 227 16.54 8.38 -12.89
CA GLU A 227 16.81 7.15 -12.15
C GLU A 227 18.30 6.93 -11.92
N PHE A 228 19.14 7.35 -12.89
CA PHE A 228 20.56 7.05 -12.98
C PHE A 228 21.47 8.26 -12.70
N ILE A 229 20.93 9.40 -12.25
CA ILE A 229 21.72 10.58 -11.89
C ILE A 229 22.75 10.18 -10.82
N LYS A 230 24.03 10.33 -11.16
CA LYS A 230 25.13 10.09 -10.22
C LYS A 230 25.08 11.11 -9.06
N PRO A 231 25.67 10.79 -7.90
CA PRO A 231 25.73 11.70 -6.77
C PRO A 231 26.18 13.12 -7.13
N ILE A 232 25.35 14.12 -6.83
CA ILE A 232 25.64 15.54 -6.99
C ILE A 232 25.56 16.19 -5.61
N VAL A 233 26.63 16.90 -5.20
CA VAL A 233 26.68 17.60 -3.92
C VAL A 233 26.65 19.12 -4.14
N LYS A 234 25.79 19.81 -3.42
CA LYS A 234 25.76 21.27 -3.40
C LYS A 234 26.93 21.80 -2.59
N VAL A 235 27.63 22.78 -3.16
CA VAL A 235 28.81 23.39 -2.51
C VAL A 235 28.61 24.88 -2.28
N ASP A 236 29.32 25.39 -1.29
CA ASP A 236 29.42 26.80 -0.97
C ASP A 236 30.34 27.56 -1.94
N SER A 237 30.59 28.86 -1.65
CA SER A 237 31.51 29.68 -2.44
C SER A 237 32.96 29.16 -2.46
N ASN A 238 33.35 28.42 -1.43
CA ASN A 238 34.68 27.84 -1.26
C ASN A 238 34.81 26.42 -1.79
N ASN A 239 33.78 25.95 -2.54
CA ASN A 239 33.73 24.63 -3.11
C ASN A 239 33.70 23.48 -2.06
N ASN A 240 33.23 23.74 -0.84
CA ASN A 240 33.00 22.75 0.21
C ASN A 240 31.52 22.29 0.19
N PRO A 241 31.21 21.02 0.46
CA PRO A 241 29.84 20.57 0.67
C PRO A 241 29.15 21.45 1.73
N ILE A 242 27.92 21.91 1.44
CA ILE A 242 27.20 22.77 2.40
C ILE A 242 26.81 21.99 3.66
N CYS A 243 26.69 20.67 3.57
CA CYS A 243 26.38 19.82 4.70
C CYS A 243 26.68 18.34 4.40
N ASN A 244 27.00 17.60 5.46
CA ASN A 244 27.07 16.14 5.49
C ASN A 244 26.40 15.66 6.77
N ILE A 245 25.82 14.45 6.75
CA ILE A 245 25.26 13.82 7.96
C ILE A 245 26.40 13.43 8.89
N LYS A 246 26.34 13.88 10.15
CA LYS A 246 27.31 13.60 11.20
C LYS A 246 26.69 12.83 12.35
N ALA A 247 27.52 12.27 13.21
CA ALA A 247 27.04 11.66 14.44
C ALA A 247 26.23 12.65 15.28
N ASP A 248 25.18 12.13 15.91
CA ASP A 248 24.20 12.86 16.72
C ASP A 248 23.30 13.85 15.91
N ASP A 249 23.38 13.88 14.58
CA ASP A 249 22.38 14.60 13.79
C ASP A 249 21.05 13.83 13.76
N ALA A 250 19.98 14.56 13.46
CA ALA A 250 18.67 13.97 13.24
C ALA A 250 18.43 13.70 11.74
N VAL A 251 17.83 12.55 11.45
CA VAL A 251 17.48 12.16 10.08
C VAL A 251 16.01 11.73 10.00
N ILE A 252 15.29 12.22 9.01
CA ILE A 252 13.96 11.70 8.64
C ILE A 252 14.04 11.15 7.22
N CYS A 253 13.86 9.83 7.08
CA CYS A 253 13.63 9.21 5.77
C CYS A 253 12.14 9.25 5.47
N PHE A 254 11.72 10.13 4.55
CA PHE A 254 10.31 10.42 4.31
C PHE A 254 9.62 9.50 3.31
N ASN A 255 10.26 8.44 2.84
CA ASN A 255 9.60 7.39 2.07
C ASN A 255 8.65 6.61 2.99
N PHE A 256 7.39 6.42 2.55
CA PHE A 256 6.42 5.60 3.30
C PHE A 256 6.44 4.12 2.85
N ARG A 257 6.86 3.81 1.63
CA ARG A 257 7.06 2.42 1.20
C ARG A 257 8.40 1.90 1.69
N THR A 258 8.37 0.73 2.32
CA THR A 258 9.42 0.22 3.20
C THR A 258 10.62 -0.42 2.48
N ASP A 259 10.42 -0.96 1.25
CA ASP A 259 11.37 -1.89 0.61
C ASP A 259 12.69 -1.25 0.15
N ARG A 260 12.64 -0.05 -0.43
CA ARG A 260 13.80 0.52 -1.11
C ARG A 260 14.71 1.40 -0.25
N CYS A 261 14.19 2.04 0.81
CA CYS A 261 15.05 2.79 1.73
C CYS A 261 15.58 1.95 2.90
N ARG A 262 15.27 0.64 2.93
CA ARG A 262 15.75 -0.26 3.98
C ARG A 262 17.27 -0.36 3.99
N GLN A 263 17.91 -0.53 2.83
CA GLN A 263 19.37 -0.69 2.75
C GLN A 263 20.14 0.56 3.18
N ILE A 264 19.73 1.74 2.73
CA ILE A 264 20.39 2.99 3.14
C ILE A 264 20.20 3.25 4.64
N THR A 265 19.00 2.97 5.18
CA THR A 265 18.75 3.04 6.63
C THR A 265 19.66 2.06 7.38
N GLN A 266 19.79 0.82 6.89
CA GLN A 266 20.60 -0.20 7.51
C GLN A 266 22.08 0.19 7.63
N VAL A 267 22.69 0.73 6.59
CA VAL A 267 24.11 1.12 6.62
C VAL A 267 24.35 2.43 7.36
N LEU A 268 23.33 3.28 7.48
CA LEU A 268 23.44 4.50 8.30
C LEU A 268 23.32 4.22 9.80
N THR A 269 22.55 3.17 10.20
CA THR A 269 22.13 3.01 11.60
C THR A 269 22.40 1.64 12.23
N GLN A 270 22.42 0.54 11.45
CA GLN A 270 22.41 -0.82 12.01
C GLN A 270 23.74 -1.56 11.91
N VAL A 271 24.36 -1.57 10.72
CA VAL A 271 25.51 -2.42 10.43
C VAL A 271 26.65 -1.64 9.78
N ASP A 272 27.86 -1.99 10.14
CA ASP A 272 29.08 -1.58 9.44
C ASP A 272 29.30 -2.49 8.22
N LYS A 273 29.62 -1.91 7.08
CA LYS A 273 30.12 -2.60 5.88
C LYS A 273 31.58 -2.19 5.69
N VAL A 274 32.45 -2.74 6.54
CA VAL A 274 33.87 -2.34 6.64
C VAL A 274 34.58 -2.46 5.30
N ASP A 275 34.37 -3.57 4.58
CA ASP A 275 34.98 -3.86 3.28
C ASP A 275 34.61 -2.80 2.21
N LEU A 276 33.50 -2.10 2.40
CA LEU A 276 33.04 -1.01 1.53
C LEU A 276 33.28 0.39 2.17
N GLY A 277 33.89 0.46 3.34
CA GLY A 277 34.16 1.71 4.03
C GLY A 277 32.90 2.47 4.48
N MET A 278 31.79 1.74 4.72
CA MET A 278 30.57 2.29 5.31
C MET A 278 30.50 1.92 6.79
N LYS A 279 30.35 2.93 7.65
CA LYS A 279 30.20 2.79 9.10
C LYS A 279 28.86 3.38 9.54
N LYS A 280 28.14 2.69 10.39
CA LYS A 280 26.93 3.23 11.01
C LYS A 280 27.27 4.46 11.86
N LEU A 281 26.33 5.37 11.91
CA LEU A 281 26.43 6.58 12.71
C LEU A 281 25.43 6.51 13.87
N LYS A 282 25.77 7.13 14.99
CA LYS A 282 24.80 7.36 16.06
C LYS A 282 23.93 8.55 15.62
N LEU A 283 22.68 8.28 15.27
CA LEU A 283 21.74 9.26 14.73
C LEU A 283 20.42 9.23 15.51
N GLU A 284 19.76 10.39 15.58
CA GLU A 284 18.34 10.44 15.90
C GLU A 284 17.57 10.14 14.59
N TYR A 285 17.39 8.84 14.29
CA TYR A 285 16.90 8.39 12.98
C TYR A 285 15.42 8.07 13.01
N ASN A 286 14.70 8.64 12.07
CA ASN A 286 13.26 8.46 11.95
C ASN A 286 12.90 8.01 10.53
N THR A 287 11.92 7.09 10.43
CA THR A 287 11.33 6.66 9.17
C THR A 287 9.85 7.02 9.12
N MET A 288 9.31 7.18 7.93
CA MET A 288 7.88 7.47 7.78
C MET A 288 7.01 6.31 8.28
N THR A 289 7.40 5.09 7.94
CA THR A 289 6.74 3.84 8.32
C THR A 289 7.78 2.83 8.81
N THR A 290 7.37 1.70 9.38
CA THR A 290 8.28 0.65 9.85
C THR A 290 8.95 -0.06 8.67
N TYR A 291 10.25 0.18 8.44
CA TYR A 291 10.99 -0.46 7.35
C TYR A 291 11.42 -1.88 7.67
N ASP A 292 11.78 -2.14 8.92
CA ASP A 292 12.15 -3.45 9.42
C ASP A 292 11.95 -3.47 10.94
N GLU A 293 11.26 -4.48 11.45
CA GLU A 293 10.98 -4.62 12.89
C GLU A 293 12.24 -4.98 13.70
N SER A 294 13.30 -5.43 13.04
CA SER A 294 14.59 -5.73 13.66
C SER A 294 15.50 -4.51 13.85
N PHE A 295 15.14 -3.35 13.27
CA PHE A 295 15.97 -2.15 13.40
C PHE A 295 15.89 -1.56 14.79
N ASN A 296 17.05 -1.32 15.39
CA ASN A 296 17.18 -0.71 16.71
C ASN A 296 17.42 0.80 16.58
N ASN A 297 16.91 1.57 17.54
CA ASN A 297 17.08 3.03 17.60
C ASN A 297 16.62 3.77 16.33
N VAL A 298 15.56 3.28 15.71
CA VAL A 298 14.86 3.92 14.60
C VAL A 298 13.45 4.22 15.06
N SER A 299 13.08 5.49 15.11
CA SER A 299 11.73 5.94 15.42
C SER A 299 10.86 5.94 14.18
N VAL A 300 9.57 5.68 14.33
CA VAL A 300 8.62 5.60 13.23
C VAL A 300 7.54 6.66 13.40
N LEU A 301 7.30 7.49 12.35
CA LEU A 301 6.28 8.54 12.40
C LEU A 301 4.86 7.97 12.30
N TYR A 302 4.69 6.95 11.49
CA TYR A 302 3.40 6.28 11.24
C TYR A 302 3.55 4.78 11.46
N ASP A 303 3.31 4.35 12.68
CA ASP A 303 3.30 2.92 13.01
C ASP A 303 2.19 2.18 12.25
N LYS A 304 2.39 0.89 12.04
CA LYS A 304 1.33 0.01 11.57
C LYS A 304 0.13 0.11 12.52
N GLU A 305 -1.05 0.38 11.96
CA GLU A 305 -2.27 0.34 12.76
C GLU A 305 -2.53 -1.10 13.22
N VAL A 306 -2.53 -1.31 14.53
CA VAL A 306 -3.06 -2.54 15.11
C VAL A 306 -4.58 -2.47 14.98
N LEU A 307 -5.13 -3.28 14.09
CA LEU A 307 -6.57 -3.31 13.83
C LEU A 307 -7.27 -4.10 14.95
N ASN A 308 -7.78 -3.37 15.92
CA ASN A 308 -8.64 -3.90 16.98
C ASN A 308 -10.11 -3.82 16.57
N ASN A 309 -10.92 -4.67 17.21
CA ASN A 309 -12.36 -4.74 17.01
C ASN A 309 -12.75 -5.06 15.55
N THR A 310 -12.01 -5.95 14.91
CA THR A 310 -12.45 -6.55 13.64
C THR A 310 -13.68 -7.42 13.89
N LEU A 311 -14.49 -7.66 12.84
CA LEU A 311 -15.70 -8.48 12.96
C LEU A 311 -15.41 -9.86 13.57
N GLY A 312 -14.31 -10.52 13.13
CA GLY A 312 -13.90 -11.81 13.68
C GLY A 312 -13.55 -11.74 15.17
N GLU A 313 -12.91 -10.67 15.61
CA GLU A 313 -12.59 -10.44 17.03
C GLU A 313 -13.84 -10.18 17.88
N ILE A 314 -14.77 -9.38 17.37
CA ILE A 314 -16.04 -9.07 18.07
C ILE A 314 -16.88 -10.35 18.22
N ILE A 315 -16.98 -11.17 17.17
CA ILE A 315 -17.69 -12.46 17.22
C ILE A 315 -17.08 -13.34 18.31
N SER A 316 -15.76 -13.46 18.34
CA SER A 316 -15.04 -14.26 19.33
C SER A 316 -15.20 -13.73 20.76
N LYS A 317 -15.08 -12.42 20.98
CA LYS A 317 -15.30 -11.77 22.29
C LYS A 317 -16.70 -11.98 22.86
N ASN A 318 -17.68 -12.22 21.99
CA ASN A 318 -19.05 -12.53 22.40
C ASN A 318 -19.33 -14.04 22.50
N ASN A 319 -18.31 -14.89 22.49
CA ASN A 319 -18.40 -16.35 22.54
C ASN A 319 -19.28 -16.95 21.42
N LEU A 320 -19.31 -16.30 20.27
CA LEU A 320 -20.02 -16.75 19.08
C LEU A 320 -19.06 -17.49 18.16
N THR A 321 -19.62 -18.44 17.39
CA THR A 321 -18.85 -19.26 16.45
C THR A 321 -18.87 -18.66 15.03
N GLN A 322 -17.76 -18.84 14.30
CA GLN A 322 -17.63 -18.34 12.93
C GLN A 322 -16.93 -19.30 12.01
N THR A 323 -17.34 -19.35 10.75
CA THR A 323 -16.70 -20.16 9.69
C THR A 323 -16.29 -19.29 8.51
N ARG A 324 -15.07 -19.52 7.98
CA ARG A 324 -14.51 -18.87 6.78
C ARG A 324 -14.33 -19.91 5.71
N ILE A 325 -14.83 -19.66 4.49
CA ILE A 325 -14.80 -20.62 3.38
C ILE A 325 -14.37 -19.91 2.11
N ALA A 326 -13.33 -20.40 1.45
CA ALA A 326 -12.93 -19.95 0.13
C ALA A 326 -12.04 -21.00 -0.54
N GLU A 327 -11.88 -20.89 -1.85
CA GLU A 327 -10.82 -21.60 -2.55
C GLU A 327 -9.45 -20.91 -2.40
N THR A 328 -8.35 -21.61 -2.74
CA THR A 328 -6.96 -21.23 -2.46
C THR A 328 -6.66 -19.77 -2.80
N GLU A 329 -7.09 -19.28 -3.96
CA GLU A 329 -6.82 -17.91 -4.42
C GLU A 329 -7.43 -16.82 -3.54
N LYS A 330 -8.54 -17.11 -2.89
CA LYS A 330 -9.26 -16.15 -2.04
C LYS A 330 -9.29 -16.53 -0.56
N TYR A 331 -8.59 -17.59 -0.19
CA TYR A 331 -8.49 -18.00 1.21
C TYR A 331 -7.81 -16.95 2.11
N PRO A 332 -6.68 -16.33 1.71
CA PRO A 332 -6.10 -15.24 2.49
C PRO A 332 -7.05 -14.04 2.65
N HIS A 333 -7.90 -13.79 1.67
CA HIS A 333 -8.85 -12.68 1.69
C HIS A 333 -9.90 -12.83 2.79
N VAL A 334 -10.52 -14.00 2.91
CA VAL A 334 -11.53 -14.27 3.96
C VAL A 334 -10.90 -14.60 5.32
N THR A 335 -9.58 -14.79 5.41
CA THR A 335 -8.86 -15.09 6.66
C THR A 335 -7.97 -13.94 7.08
N PHE A 336 -6.77 -13.82 6.54
CA PHE A 336 -5.76 -12.83 6.90
C PHE A 336 -6.26 -11.39 6.74
N PHE A 337 -6.68 -10.99 5.53
CA PHE A 337 -7.11 -9.63 5.26
C PHE A 337 -8.40 -9.29 6.01
N PHE A 338 -9.39 -10.16 5.99
CA PHE A 338 -10.64 -9.98 6.72
C PHE A 338 -10.44 -9.88 8.24
N SER A 339 -9.39 -10.50 8.77
CA SER A 339 -9.02 -10.45 10.19
C SER A 339 -8.08 -9.30 10.54
N GLY A 340 -7.90 -8.33 9.64
CA GLY A 340 -7.05 -7.16 9.90
C GLY A 340 -5.55 -7.44 9.87
N GLY A 341 -5.10 -8.40 9.06
CA GLY A 341 -3.70 -8.81 8.97
C GLY A 341 -3.29 -9.86 10.03
N ARG A 342 -4.26 -10.49 10.68
CA ARG A 342 -4.03 -11.51 11.70
C ARG A 342 -4.05 -12.93 11.10
N GLU A 343 -2.94 -13.67 11.24
CA GLU A 343 -2.84 -15.07 10.82
C GLU A 343 -3.53 -16.04 11.80
N LYS A 344 -3.36 -15.81 13.10
CA LYS A 344 -3.89 -16.70 14.14
C LYS A 344 -5.42 -16.67 14.15
N LYS A 345 -6.05 -17.84 14.13
CA LYS A 345 -7.50 -17.98 14.29
C LYS A 345 -7.98 -17.34 15.60
N PHE A 346 -9.20 -16.81 15.54
CA PHE A 346 -9.93 -16.41 16.74
C PHE A 346 -10.52 -17.66 17.43
N ASP A 347 -10.81 -17.54 18.71
CA ASP A 347 -11.54 -18.59 19.43
C ASP A 347 -12.94 -18.74 18.81
N GLY A 348 -13.37 -19.98 18.58
CA GLY A 348 -14.62 -20.27 17.87
C GLY A 348 -14.56 -20.11 16.34
N GLU A 349 -13.36 -19.87 15.74
CA GLU A 349 -13.17 -19.74 14.30
C GLU A 349 -12.79 -21.05 13.63
N LYS A 350 -13.59 -21.47 12.67
CA LYS A 350 -13.33 -22.58 11.73
C LYS A 350 -12.93 -22.01 10.36
N ARG A 351 -11.95 -22.62 9.72
CA ARG A 351 -11.52 -22.28 8.35
C ARG A 351 -11.61 -23.49 7.45
N ILE A 352 -12.23 -23.34 6.30
CA ILE A 352 -12.41 -24.36 5.27
C ILE A 352 -11.75 -23.85 4.00
N LEU A 353 -10.68 -24.54 3.61
CA LEU A 353 -9.96 -24.30 2.37
C LEU A 353 -10.39 -25.31 1.32
N VAL A 354 -10.78 -24.85 0.15
CA VAL A 354 -10.98 -25.64 -1.05
C VAL A 354 -9.81 -25.41 -2.00
N GLN A 355 -9.27 -26.47 -2.59
CA GLN A 355 -8.15 -26.30 -3.51
C GLN A 355 -8.63 -25.73 -4.84
N SER A 356 -7.96 -24.65 -5.30
CA SER A 356 -8.18 -24.13 -6.65
C SER A 356 -7.65 -25.11 -7.71
N PRO A 357 -8.24 -25.16 -8.91
CA PRO A 357 -7.80 -26.10 -9.95
C PRO A 357 -6.37 -25.78 -10.41
N LYS A 358 -5.56 -26.83 -10.59
CA LYS A 358 -4.17 -26.70 -11.07
C LYS A 358 -4.13 -26.53 -12.58
N VAL A 359 -4.54 -25.37 -13.07
CA VAL A 359 -4.50 -24.98 -14.49
C VAL A 359 -3.53 -23.82 -14.70
N LYS A 360 -3.03 -23.63 -15.92
CA LYS A 360 -2.08 -22.55 -16.24
C LYS A 360 -2.74 -21.18 -16.08
N THR A 361 -3.98 -21.05 -16.54
CA THR A 361 -4.82 -19.84 -16.44
C THR A 361 -6.28 -20.27 -16.24
N TYR A 362 -7.07 -19.48 -15.51
CA TYR A 362 -8.42 -19.89 -15.10
C TYR A 362 -9.48 -19.79 -16.21
N ASP A 363 -9.17 -19.21 -17.36
CA ASP A 363 -10.00 -19.31 -18.56
C ASP A 363 -10.15 -20.74 -19.07
N LEU A 364 -9.18 -21.62 -18.77
CA LEU A 364 -9.24 -23.05 -19.10
C LEU A 364 -10.21 -23.83 -18.22
N LYS A 365 -10.57 -23.31 -17.06
CA LYS A 365 -11.56 -23.88 -16.14
C LYS A 365 -12.31 -22.76 -15.39
N PRO A 366 -13.26 -22.07 -16.07
CA PRO A 366 -13.92 -20.90 -15.52
C PRO A 366 -14.77 -21.15 -14.27
N GLU A 367 -15.26 -22.37 -14.08
CA GLU A 367 -15.96 -22.80 -12.88
C GLU A 367 -15.06 -22.80 -11.65
N MET A 368 -13.75 -22.85 -11.86
CA MET A 368 -12.74 -23.00 -10.80
C MET A 368 -13.15 -24.08 -9.79
N SER A 369 -13.23 -23.74 -8.51
CA SER A 369 -13.73 -24.65 -7.47
C SER A 369 -15.06 -24.18 -6.84
N ALA A 370 -15.81 -23.30 -7.53
CA ALA A 370 -17.03 -22.69 -6.98
C ALA A 370 -18.07 -23.72 -6.54
N PHE A 371 -18.26 -24.82 -7.30
CA PHE A 371 -19.21 -25.86 -6.93
C PHE A 371 -18.81 -26.57 -5.63
N GLU A 372 -17.52 -26.85 -5.41
CA GLU A 372 -17.06 -27.47 -4.16
C GLU A 372 -17.18 -26.48 -2.99
N VAL A 373 -16.83 -25.18 -3.19
CA VAL A 373 -17.07 -24.13 -2.20
C VAL A 373 -18.55 -24.05 -1.83
N CYS A 374 -19.44 -24.13 -2.82
CA CYS A 374 -20.89 -24.16 -2.63
C CYS A 374 -21.34 -25.36 -1.77
N GLU A 375 -20.88 -26.58 -2.09
CA GLU A 375 -21.22 -27.79 -1.34
C GLU A 375 -20.73 -27.75 0.11
N LYS A 376 -19.47 -27.30 0.34
CA LYS A 376 -18.94 -27.12 1.70
C LYS A 376 -19.73 -26.08 2.48
N THR A 377 -20.16 -25.00 1.81
CA THR A 377 -20.98 -23.96 2.42
C THR A 377 -22.35 -24.50 2.81
N ILE A 378 -23.03 -25.23 1.92
CA ILE A 378 -24.32 -25.88 2.21
C ILE A 378 -24.19 -26.84 3.40
N THR A 379 -23.15 -27.66 3.41
CA THR A 379 -22.87 -28.59 4.52
C THR A 379 -22.74 -27.85 5.86
N GLU A 380 -22.06 -26.71 5.90
CA GLU A 380 -21.91 -25.92 7.15
C GLU A 380 -23.21 -25.20 7.55
N LEU A 381 -23.99 -24.75 6.57
CA LEU A 381 -25.32 -24.17 6.82
C LEU A 381 -26.29 -25.20 7.41
N GLU A 382 -26.30 -26.42 6.89
CA GLU A 382 -27.14 -27.54 7.36
C GLU A 382 -26.74 -28.02 8.76
N LYS A 383 -25.43 -28.04 9.09
CA LYS A 383 -24.96 -28.31 10.46
C LYS A 383 -25.48 -27.28 11.46
N ASN A 384 -25.72 -26.07 10.98
CA ASN A 384 -26.34 -24.99 11.73
C ASN A 384 -25.64 -24.63 13.06
N THR A 385 -24.30 -24.86 13.12
CA THR A 385 -23.47 -24.64 14.32
C THR A 385 -22.77 -23.28 14.37
N SER A 386 -22.62 -22.61 13.22
CA SER A 386 -21.94 -21.31 13.15
C SER A 386 -22.93 -20.15 13.26
N ASN A 387 -22.60 -19.15 14.07
CA ASN A 387 -23.35 -17.90 14.15
C ASN A 387 -23.07 -16.98 12.96
N PHE A 388 -21.85 -17.04 12.44
CA PHE A 388 -21.41 -16.24 11.29
C PHE A 388 -20.66 -17.13 10.29
N ILE A 389 -21.04 -17.04 9.01
CA ILE A 389 -20.34 -17.71 7.93
C ILE A 389 -19.94 -16.66 6.89
N CYS A 390 -18.65 -16.62 6.54
CA CYS A 390 -18.13 -15.77 5.47
C CYS A 390 -17.61 -16.65 4.34
N VAL A 391 -18.13 -16.43 3.14
CA VAL A 391 -17.81 -17.20 1.93
C VAL A 391 -17.34 -16.25 0.84
N ASN A 392 -16.32 -16.63 0.08
CA ASN A 392 -15.91 -15.91 -1.13
C ASN A 392 -16.02 -16.86 -2.34
N LEU A 393 -16.67 -16.38 -3.40
CA LEU A 393 -16.68 -17.00 -4.73
C LEU A 393 -15.74 -16.21 -5.63
N ALA A 394 -14.63 -16.83 -6.02
CA ALA A 394 -13.46 -16.17 -6.62
C ALA A 394 -13.58 -15.89 -8.12
N ASN A 395 -14.51 -16.57 -8.80
CA ASN A 395 -14.49 -16.76 -10.24
C ASN A 395 -14.50 -15.48 -11.08
N PRO A 396 -15.41 -14.50 -10.88
CA PRO A 396 -15.46 -13.32 -11.74
C PRO A 396 -14.16 -12.51 -11.69
N ASP A 397 -13.50 -12.44 -10.52
CA ASP A 397 -12.23 -11.75 -10.37
C ASP A 397 -11.09 -12.54 -11.05
N MET A 398 -10.89 -13.79 -10.67
CA MET A 398 -9.75 -14.60 -11.13
C MET A 398 -9.80 -14.89 -12.64
N VAL A 399 -10.97 -15.19 -13.16
CA VAL A 399 -11.16 -15.41 -14.61
C VAL A 399 -11.14 -14.08 -15.36
N GLY A 400 -11.63 -13.00 -14.72
CA GLY A 400 -11.56 -11.62 -15.25
C GLY A 400 -10.14 -11.20 -15.58
N HIS A 401 -9.16 -11.57 -14.75
CA HIS A 401 -7.75 -11.27 -15.00
C HIS A 401 -7.16 -11.90 -16.28
N THR A 402 -7.83 -12.92 -16.85
CA THR A 402 -7.37 -13.57 -18.09
C THR A 402 -7.75 -12.77 -19.35
N GLY A 403 -8.76 -11.90 -19.28
CA GLY A 403 -9.29 -11.15 -20.43
C GLY A 403 -10.10 -11.99 -21.42
N VAL A 404 -10.31 -13.30 -21.17
CA VAL A 404 -11.05 -14.19 -22.09
C VAL A 404 -12.55 -14.07 -21.88
N PHE A 405 -13.22 -13.23 -22.66
CA PHE A 405 -14.59 -12.80 -22.46
C PHE A 405 -15.60 -13.94 -22.29
N LYS A 406 -15.54 -14.99 -23.14
CA LYS A 406 -16.42 -16.16 -23.03
C LYS A 406 -16.25 -16.91 -21.71
N SER A 407 -15.02 -17.02 -21.23
CA SER A 407 -14.71 -17.68 -19.96
C SER A 407 -15.20 -16.85 -18.77
N ILE A 408 -15.14 -15.52 -18.86
CA ILE A 408 -15.68 -14.62 -17.84
C ILE A 408 -17.21 -14.77 -17.74
N ILE A 409 -17.92 -14.84 -18.86
CA ILE A 409 -19.38 -15.11 -18.88
C ILE A 409 -19.68 -16.42 -18.13
N LYS A 410 -18.97 -17.50 -18.47
CA LYS A 410 -19.15 -18.79 -17.83
C LYS A 410 -18.87 -18.75 -16.32
N ALA A 411 -17.85 -18.01 -15.90
CA ALA A 411 -17.53 -17.81 -14.49
C ALA A 411 -18.65 -17.09 -13.74
N VAL A 412 -19.20 -16.04 -14.33
CA VAL A 412 -20.32 -15.25 -13.79
C VAL A 412 -21.59 -16.11 -13.65
N GLU A 413 -21.94 -16.87 -14.68
CA GLU A 413 -23.09 -17.79 -14.65
C GLU A 413 -22.93 -18.90 -13.59
N THR A 414 -21.72 -19.42 -13.42
CA THR A 414 -21.41 -20.40 -12.37
C THR A 414 -21.63 -19.81 -10.97
N VAL A 415 -21.22 -18.56 -10.75
CA VAL A 415 -21.42 -17.88 -9.48
C VAL A 415 -22.90 -17.59 -9.22
N ASP A 416 -23.69 -17.25 -10.22
CA ASP A 416 -25.16 -17.10 -10.09
C ASP A 416 -25.81 -18.39 -9.59
N ILE A 417 -25.48 -19.53 -10.21
CA ILE A 417 -25.99 -20.85 -9.81
C ILE A 417 -25.61 -21.18 -8.36
N CYS A 418 -24.35 -21.00 -8.00
CA CYS A 418 -23.86 -21.28 -6.64
C CYS A 418 -24.52 -20.36 -5.62
N THR A 419 -24.64 -19.06 -5.93
CA THR A 419 -25.32 -18.07 -5.09
C THR A 419 -26.74 -18.49 -4.81
N GLY A 420 -27.49 -18.93 -5.84
CA GLY A 420 -28.85 -19.41 -5.68
C GLY A 420 -28.97 -20.58 -4.71
N LYS A 421 -28.12 -21.58 -4.86
CA LYS A 421 -28.09 -22.75 -3.96
C LYS A 421 -27.77 -22.37 -2.51
N ILE A 422 -26.73 -21.56 -2.32
CA ILE A 422 -26.27 -21.12 -0.99
C ILE A 422 -27.33 -20.29 -0.30
N VAL A 423 -27.89 -19.27 -0.95
CA VAL A 423 -28.89 -18.37 -0.39
C VAL A 423 -30.17 -19.12 0.00
N ASN A 424 -30.66 -20.01 -0.86
CA ASN A 424 -31.85 -20.82 -0.57
C ASN A 424 -31.63 -21.74 0.63
N CYS A 425 -30.45 -22.37 0.74
CA CYS A 425 -30.11 -23.20 1.89
C CYS A 425 -29.99 -22.37 3.18
N ALA A 426 -29.33 -21.21 3.12
CA ALA A 426 -29.15 -20.33 4.25
C ALA A 426 -30.49 -19.84 4.83
N GLN A 427 -31.42 -19.46 3.95
CA GLN A 427 -32.77 -19.02 4.36
C GLN A 427 -33.58 -20.17 5.02
N LYS A 428 -33.48 -21.38 4.49
CA LYS A 428 -34.12 -22.58 5.11
C LYS A 428 -33.58 -22.86 6.52
N ASN A 429 -32.30 -22.53 6.77
CA ASN A 429 -31.64 -22.74 8.07
C ASN A 429 -31.65 -21.47 8.96
N ASN A 430 -32.53 -20.51 8.67
CA ASN A 430 -32.74 -19.29 9.44
C ASN A 430 -31.50 -18.37 9.53
N TYR A 431 -30.67 -18.34 8.51
CA TYR A 431 -29.60 -17.35 8.37
C TYR A 431 -30.14 -16.08 7.68
N THR A 432 -29.83 -14.93 8.24
CA THR A 432 -29.87 -13.67 7.48
C THR A 432 -28.75 -13.72 6.44
N VAL A 433 -29.02 -13.30 5.20
CA VAL A 433 -28.03 -13.36 4.12
C VAL A 433 -27.68 -11.97 3.65
N LEU A 434 -26.38 -11.68 3.63
CA LEU A 434 -25.81 -10.48 3.02
C LEU A 434 -24.94 -10.92 1.83
N VAL A 435 -25.34 -10.54 0.62
CA VAL A 435 -24.55 -10.74 -0.60
C VAL A 435 -23.86 -9.42 -0.92
N ILE A 436 -22.54 -9.43 -1.07
CA ILE A 436 -21.75 -8.23 -1.33
C ILE A 436 -20.70 -8.50 -2.42
N ALA A 437 -20.31 -7.47 -3.15
CA ALA A 437 -19.12 -7.45 -3.99
C ALA A 437 -18.06 -6.54 -3.40
N CYS A 438 -16.80 -6.93 -3.44
CA CYS A 438 -15.68 -6.15 -2.92
C CYS A 438 -14.92 -5.40 -4.01
N LEU A 439 -15.12 -5.74 -5.27
CA LEU A 439 -14.48 -5.14 -6.46
C LEU A 439 -15.50 -4.92 -7.57
N LEU A 440 -15.21 -3.96 -8.44
CA LEU A 440 -15.91 -3.74 -9.68
C LEU A 440 -14.98 -4.10 -10.86
N TYR A 441 -15.32 -5.15 -11.60
CA TYR A 441 -14.74 -5.44 -12.91
C TYR A 441 -15.67 -4.94 -14.00
N THR A 442 -15.42 -3.73 -14.51
CA THR A 442 -16.28 -3.10 -15.52
C THR A 442 -15.61 -2.87 -16.87
N SER A 443 -14.36 -3.32 -17.03
CA SER A 443 -13.63 -3.06 -18.27
C SER A 443 -12.65 -4.17 -18.55
N PRO A 444 -12.35 -4.47 -19.83
CA PRO A 444 -11.25 -5.35 -20.18
C PRO A 444 -9.97 -4.90 -19.47
N SER A 445 -9.14 -5.87 -19.13
CA SER A 445 -7.87 -5.72 -18.42
C SER A 445 -7.08 -4.52 -18.96
N PRO A 446 -6.30 -3.80 -18.11
CA PRO A 446 -5.35 -2.79 -18.59
C PRO A 446 -4.37 -3.27 -19.67
N ARG A 447 -4.24 -4.59 -19.86
CA ARG A 447 -3.47 -5.18 -20.97
C ARG A 447 -4.13 -5.03 -22.34
N ASP A 448 -5.41 -4.70 -22.42
CA ASP A 448 -6.15 -4.50 -23.67
C ASP A 448 -6.13 -3.04 -24.16
N ARG A 449 -5.36 -2.18 -23.50
CA ARG A 449 -5.01 -0.85 -23.98
C ARG A 449 -3.66 -0.94 -24.69
N GLY A 450 -3.65 -1.58 -25.85
CA GLY A 450 -2.56 -1.52 -26.82
C GLY A 450 -2.52 -0.17 -27.52
#